data_49afc04a7f66cf4470a8bba33d3bccef
#
_entry.id   49afc04a7f66cf4470a8bba33d3bccef
#
_cell.length_a   1.000
_cell.length_b   1.000
_cell.length_c   1.000
_cell.angle_alpha   90.00
_cell.angle_beta   90.00
_cell.angle_gamma   90.00
#
_symmetry.space_group_name_H-M   'P 1'
#
loop_
_entity.id
_entity.type
_entity.pdbx_description
1 polymer ?
#
loop_
_entity_poly.entity_id
_entity_poly.type
_entity_poly.pdbx_seq_one_letter_code
_entity_poly.pdbx_strand_id
1 'polypeptide(L)'
;MRQEHSPPRFYSFRYCCSMKHVSFLLVFLLALLSAGGLCAQSAELQALHVEGRYLCLPDGTPINLHGFGQTYSPWFNEQGRGWGWSYNTDDCLRYNQGLIDKILDAGWEMRWLRLHMDPYWSNEPGVSTTGENDISAFRLTRFKKYLDEVFVPMAEYAISHGLYVVMRPPGVCPKDIFIGGEYQKYLLTVWGVVASHEKLRNNSAVMFELANEPVNIMGTNGTIGSSGDAHAEACSQFFQAIVDSIRSCGADNILWVPGLGYQSQYAGYVKYPIQGDNIGYAVHCYPGWYGSDSESDTGSAEQGVVTKGAGYLEFQSGWNAQVAPVAEIAPILITEMDWAPQKYNASWGKATTGTAGGVGFGANFRYIMDCTGNVSWMLFTGPELLAKYDDSLPDGQTFLTDPEACARPCYRWFKEYVDPNWQFEDTLAIRTLSFPGSDALFNPSIWEKGSYDASTGCLITGQYGFGGWNFPLGIDLSAWKYLVVVMRQPAASSSWSFRLFDENNYWTGCYQNDFGRAERCVVPLQEMYRAGTNVAVDPSHIYIAGFWSYGNTPIYIDHLYLTNNDDYSEPEGLETINADPIAEPRYYTLQGFPVEHPQAGGIYIKASRRTTVK
;
A
#
# COMPACT_ATOMS: atom_id res chain seq x y z
N MET A 1 86.20 -44.78 -32.95
CA MET A 1 86.01 -44.01 -34.18
C MET A 1 84.59 -43.51 -34.19
N ARG A 2 84.49 -42.16 -34.35
CA ARG A 2 83.32 -41.34 -34.61
C ARG A 2 82.21 -41.29 -33.54
N GLN A 3 82.26 -40.19 -32.88
CA GLN A 3 81.17 -39.49 -32.17
C GLN A 3 80.15 -39.04 -33.19
N GLU A 4 78.86 -39.05 -32.79
CA GLU A 4 77.88 -38.17 -33.32
C GLU A 4 77.06 -37.50 -32.16
N HIS A 5 77.14 -36.21 -32.15
CA HIS A 5 76.43 -35.37 -31.24
C HIS A 5 74.94 -35.18 -31.67
N SER A 6 74.02 -35.26 -30.72
CA SER A 6 72.68 -34.73 -30.88
C SER A 6 72.45 -33.54 -29.92
N PRO A 7 71.83 -32.42 -30.35
CA PRO A 7 71.74 -31.23 -29.57
C PRO A 7 70.55 -31.23 -28.59
N PRO A 8 70.56 -30.35 -27.61
CA PRO A 8 69.63 -30.40 -26.48
C PRO A 8 68.25 -29.77 -26.82
N ARG A 9 67.23 -30.51 -26.43
CA ARG A 9 65.85 -29.90 -26.32
C ARG A 9 65.71 -29.16 -25.00
N PHE A 10 65.79 -27.84 -25.08
CA PHE A 10 65.33 -26.99 -24.01
C PHE A 10 64.43 -25.93 -24.62
N TYR A 11 63.39 -25.55 -23.84
CA TYR A 11 62.37 -24.44 -24.01
C TYR A 11 61.10 -24.84 -24.74
N SER A 12 60.16 -25.41 -23.99
CA SER A 12 58.69 -25.11 -24.21
C SER A 12 57.79 -25.30 -22.99
N PHE A 13 58.34 -25.55 -21.80
CA PHE A 13 57.49 -25.84 -20.62
C PHE A 13 57.37 -24.71 -19.60
N ARG A 14 58.08 -23.59 -19.75
CA ARG A 14 58.02 -22.48 -18.77
C ARG A 14 57.08 -21.33 -19.11
N TYR A 15 56.60 -21.23 -20.34
CA TYR A 15 55.68 -20.11 -20.71
C TYR A 15 54.19 -20.43 -20.54
N CYS A 16 53.80 -21.66 -20.45
CA CYS A 16 52.39 -22.03 -20.30
C CYS A 16 51.88 -21.92 -18.86
N CYS A 17 52.75 -22.03 -17.84
CA CYS A 17 52.37 -21.93 -16.44
C CYS A 17 52.23 -20.48 -15.95
N SER A 18 52.96 -19.53 -16.55
CA SER A 18 52.86 -18.11 -16.13
C SER A 18 51.63 -17.42 -16.67
N MET A 19 51.14 -17.78 -17.87
CA MET A 19 49.93 -17.20 -18.44
C MET A 19 48.66 -17.67 -17.74
N LYS A 20 48.61 -18.91 -17.23
CA LYS A 20 47.43 -19.36 -16.46
C LYS A 20 47.31 -18.67 -15.10
N HIS A 21 48.41 -18.34 -14.45
CA HIS A 21 48.40 -17.64 -13.18
C HIS A 21 48.08 -16.15 -13.34
N VAL A 22 48.51 -15.53 -14.40
CA VAL A 22 48.15 -14.11 -14.70
C VAL A 22 46.68 -13.99 -15.10
N SER A 23 46.15 -14.94 -15.88
CA SER A 23 44.70 -14.95 -16.21
C SER A 23 43.83 -15.24 -14.99
N PHE A 24 44.27 -16.09 -14.07
CA PHE A 24 43.51 -16.35 -12.83
C PHE A 24 43.57 -15.17 -11.85
N LEU A 25 44.72 -14.50 -11.77
CA LEU A 25 44.81 -13.27 -10.97
C LEU A 25 44.00 -12.11 -11.58
N LEU A 26 43.94 -11.97 -12.91
CA LEU A 26 43.15 -10.95 -13.58
C LEU A 26 41.63 -11.22 -13.41
N VAL A 27 41.20 -12.48 -13.50
CA VAL A 27 39.80 -12.86 -13.26
C VAL A 27 39.44 -12.69 -11.79
N PHE A 28 40.35 -12.97 -10.85
CA PHE A 28 40.12 -12.74 -9.42
C PHE A 28 40.17 -11.26 -9.07
N LEU A 29 41.01 -10.44 -9.72
CA LEU A 29 40.99 -8.97 -9.55
C LEU A 29 39.76 -8.35 -10.20
N LEU A 30 39.30 -8.86 -11.34
CA LEU A 30 38.04 -8.42 -11.97
C LEU A 30 36.81 -8.86 -11.16
N ALA A 31 36.85 -10.05 -10.53
CA ALA A 31 35.80 -10.50 -9.61
C ALA A 31 35.81 -9.72 -8.28
N LEU A 32 36.99 -9.31 -7.77
CA LEU A 32 37.10 -8.43 -6.61
C LEU A 32 36.73 -6.99 -6.92
N LEU A 33 36.94 -6.52 -8.15
CA LEU A 33 36.48 -5.21 -8.62
C LEU A 33 34.97 -5.21 -8.90
N SER A 34 34.38 -6.35 -9.28
CA SER A 34 32.93 -6.48 -9.40
C SER A 34 32.23 -6.77 -8.07
N ALA A 35 32.92 -7.36 -7.08
CA ALA A 35 32.39 -7.53 -5.72
C ALA A 35 32.59 -6.30 -4.82
N GLY A 36 33.46 -5.37 -5.19
CA GLY A 36 33.67 -4.09 -4.49
C GLY A 36 32.80 -2.94 -4.99
N GLY A 37 31.92 -3.19 -5.95
CA GLY A 37 31.09 -2.16 -6.61
C GLY A 37 29.59 -2.22 -6.30
N LEU A 38 29.18 -3.00 -5.32
CA LEU A 38 27.82 -2.96 -4.76
C LEU A 38 27.78 -2.25 -3.39
N CYS A 39 28.52 -1.17 -3.22
CA CYS A 39 27.98 -0.04 -2.49
C CYS A 39 26.92 0.53 -3.42
N ALA A 40 25.66 0.36 -3.10
CA ALA A 40 24.58 1.12 -3.71
C ALA A 40 24.97 2.59 -3.53
N GLN A 41 25.50 3.18 -4.59
CA GLN A 41 25.64 4.61 -4.69
C GLN A 41 24.19 5.09 -4.53
N SER A 42 23.86 5.75 -3.43
CA SER A 42 22.54 6.34 -3.26
C SER A 42 22.32 7.19 -4.50
N ALA A 43 21.43 6.75 -5.38
CA ALA A 43 21.08 7.52 -6.57
C ALA A 43 20.60 8.85 -6.01
N GLU A 44 21.29 9.94 -6.37
CA GLU A 44 20.93 11.27 -5.95
C GLU A 44 19.46 11.49 -6.29
N LEU A 45 18.63 11.87 -5.31
CA LEU A 45 17.21 12.09 -5.51
C LEU A 45 17.03 13.17 -6.57
N GLN A 46 16.27 12.85 -7.61
CA GLN A 46 15.99 13.79 -8.67
C GLN A 46 15.05 14.89 -8.18
N ALA A 47 15.23 16.10 -8.66
CA ALA A 47 14.34 17.21 -8.33
C ALA A 47 12.94 16.94 -8.90
N LEU A 48 11.91 16.93 -8.03
CA LEU A 48 10.53 16.80 -8.45
C LEU A 48 9.90 18.15 -8.69
N HIS A 49 8.94 18.19 -9.61
CA HIS A 49 8.08 19.36 -9.84
C HIS A 49 6.66 18.92 -10.20
N VAL A 50 5.72 19.84 -10.14
CA VAL A 50 4.35 19.61 -10.58
C VAL A 50 4.18 20.14 -12.00
N GLU A 51 3.72 19.28 -12.91
CA GLU A 51 3.37 19.65 -14.28
C GLU A 51 1.93 19.20 -14.59
N GLY A 52 1.04 20.17 -14.70
CA GLY A 52 -0.39 19.90 -14.83
C GLY A 52 -0.92 19.08 -13.65
N ARG A 53 -1.48 17.90 -13.96
CA ARG A 53 -2.02 17.00 -12.94
C ARG A 53 -1.00 16.01 -12.36
N TYR A 54 0.26 16.09 -12.73
CA TYR A 54 1.25 15.08 -12.38
C TYR A 54 2.38 15.64 -11.52
N LEU A 55 2.86 14.79 -10.62
CA LEU A 55 4.18 14.93 -10.04
C LEU A 55 5.18 14.35 -11.04
N CYS A 56 6.20 15.12 -11.42
CA CYS A 56 7.12 14.76 -12.49
C CYS A 56 8.58 14.79 -12.06
N LEU A 57 9.38 13.95 -12.71
CA LEU A 57 10.82 14.01 -12.75
C LEU A 57 11.28 15.19 -13.62
N PRO A 58 12.57 15.62 -13.57
CA PRO A 58 13.06 16.78 -14.32
C PRO A 58 12.89 16.68 -15.84
N ASP A 59 12.76 15.48 -16.38
CA ASP A 59 12.53 15.23 -17.81
C ASP A 59 11.04 15.23 -18.21
N GLY A 60 10.14 15.55 -17.26
CA GLY A 60 8.68 15.54 -17.45
C GLY A 60 8.03 14.17 -17.28
N THR A 61 8.79 13.13 -16.94
CA THR A 61 8.21 11.79 -16.69
C THR A 61 7.36 11.81 -15.44
N PRO A 62 6.05 11.45 -15.52
CA PRO A 62 5.19 11.32 -14.35
C PRO A 62 5.68 10.24 -13.38
N ILE A 63 5.58 10.52 -12.09
CA ILE A 63 5.95 9.58 -11.03
C ILE A 63 4.92 9.61 -9.90
N ASN A 64 4.64 8.44 -9.34
CA ASN A 64 3.91 8.29 -8.09
C ASN A 64 4.86 7.78 -7.02
N LEU A 65 4.78 8.35 -5.82
CA LEU A 65 5.64 8.02 -4.70
C LEU A 65 4.89 7.14 -3.70
N HIS A 66 5.61 6.20 -3.11
CA HIS A 66 5.14 5.35 -2.02
C HIS A 66 5.92 5.65 -0.78
N GLY A 67 5.26 5.78 0.36
CA GLY A 67 5.92 6.23 1.56
C GLY A 67 5.35 5.66 2.85
N PHE A 68 5.86 6.18 3.94
CA PHE A 68 5.40 5.90 5.29
C PHE A 68 5.50 7.14 6.17
N GLY A 69 4.82 7.11 7.31
CA GLY A 69 4.85 8.19 8.27
C GLY A 69 5.56 7.79 9.55
N GLN A 70 6.26 8.74 10.15
CA GLN A 70 6.79 8.62 11.49
C GLN A 70 6.36 9.80 12.34
N THR A 71 6.15 9.53 13.60
CA THR A 71 5.96 10.55 14.63
C THR A 71 7.24 10.65 15.46
N TYR A 72 7.56 11.86 15.88
CA TYR A 72 8.81 12.17 16.57
C TYR A 72 8.56 12.51 18.03
N SER A 73 7.53 11.90 18.61
CA SER A 73 7.22 12.02 20.02
C SER A 73 7.03 10.65 20.66
N PRO A 74 7.40 10.48 21.94
CA PRO A 74 7.15 9.24 22.65
C PRO A 74 5.65 8.98 22.87
N TRP A 75 4.79 9.95 22.59
CA TRP A 75 3.34 9.88 22.75
C TRP A 75 2.68 9.02 21.69
N PHE A 76 3.08 9.22 20.42
CA PHE A 76 2.49 8.54 19.25
C PHE A 76 3.25 7.29 18.83
N ASN A 77 4.34 6.99 19.46
CA ASN A 77 5.01 5.74 19.22
C ASN A 77 4.26 4.62 19.93
N GLU A 78 3.26 4.09 19.25
CA GLU A 78 2.30 3.15 19.81
C GLU A 78 2.93 1.84 20.25
N GLN A 79 3.98 1.42 19.56
CA GLN A 79 4.54 0.08 19.76
C GLN A 79 5.89 0.07 20.45
N GLY A 80 6.50 1.18 20.70
CA GLY A 80 7.83 1.10 21.18
C GLY A 80 8.40 2.23 21.98
N ARG A 81 7.80 3.36 22.21
CA ARG A 81 8.34 4.44 23.08
C ARG A 81 9.83 4.31 23.43
N GLY A 82 10.64 3.97 22.43
CA GLY A 82 12.01 3.51 22.62
C GLY A 82 12.96 4.55 23.18
N TRP A 83 12.54 5.82 23.26
CA TRP A 83 13.38 6.92 23.71
C TRP A 83 12.77 7.79 24.83
N GLY A 84 11.52 7.63 25.22
CA GLY A 84 10.93 8.24 26.42
C GLY A 84 10.78 9.77 26.42
N TRP A 85 10.35 10.35 27.57
CA TRP A 85 9.82 11.70 27.74
C TRP A 85 10.83 12.76 28.16
N SER A 86 12.10 12.64 27.83
CA SER A 86 13.17 13.45 28.39
C SER A 86 13.68 14.60 27.51
N TYR A 87 13.01 14.88 26.39
CA TYR A 87 13.52 15.78 25.33
C TYR A 87 14.93 15.40 24.86
N ASN A 88 15.24 14.12 24.88
CA ASN A 88 16.53 13.59 24.47
C ASN A 88 16.55 13.47 22.94
N THR A 89 17.21 14.41 22.29
CA THR A 89 17.33 14.47 20.84
C THR A 89 18.12 13.30 20.26
N ASP A 90 19.21 12.88 20.94
CA ASP A 90 20.05 11.78 20.47
C ASP A 90 19.30 10.44 20.45
N ASP A 91 18.51 10.16 21.48
CA ASP A 91 17.71 8.94 21.53
C ASP A 91 16.56 8.98 20.53
N CYS A 92 15.92 10.14 20.35
CA CYS A 92 14.88 10.33 19.35
C CYS A 92 15.44 10.08 17.93
N LEU A 93 16.55 10.70 17.59
CA LEU A 93 17.19 10.54 16.28
C LEU A 93 17.59 9.07 16.04
N ARG A 94 18.29 8.47 17.00
CA ARG A 94 18.72 7.06 16.90
C ARG A 94 17.55 6.10 16.69
N TYR A 95 16.47 6.30 17.44
CA TYR A 95 15.26 5.46 17.32
C TYR A 95 14.63 5.58 15.94
N ASN A 96 14.38 6.80 15.49
CA ASN A 96 13.70 7.05 14.22
C ASN A 96 14.57 6.68 13.01
N GLN A 97 15.87 6.93 13.06
CA GLN A 97 16.83 6.48 12.05
C GLN A 97 16.86 4.95 11.95
N GLY A 98 16.90 4.27 13.09
CA GLY A 98 16.85 2.80 13.12
C GLY A 98 15.53 2.21 12.60
N LEU A 99 14.41 2.92 12.68
CA LEU A 99 13.17 2.50 12.03
C LEU A 99 13.25 2.66 10.50
N ILE A 100 13.79 3.79 10.01
CA ILE A 100 14.01 4.00 8.57
C ILE A 100 14.86 2.87 8.00
N ASP A 101 16.01 2.58 8.64
CA ASP A 101 16.90 1.52 8.20
C ASP A 101 16.19 0.17 8.11
N LYS A 102 15.48 -0.21 9.17
CA LYS A 102 14.76 -1.49 9.21
C LYS A 102 13.64 -1.59 8.17
N ILE A 103 12.92 -0.50 7.89
CA ILE A 103 11.88 -0.48 6.87
C ILE A 103 12.49 -0.67 5.48
N LEU A 104 13.59 0.01 5.19
CA LEU A 104 14.29 -0.15 3.92
C LEU A 104 14.93 -1.54 3.79
N ASP A 105 15.57 -2.05 4.85
CA ASP A 105 16.16 -3.39 4.90
C ASP A 105 15.11 -4.50 4.73
N ALA A 106 13.89 -4.28 5.21
CA ALA A 106 12.76 -5.19 4.99
C ALA A 106 12.28 -5.22 3.52
N GLY A 107 12.82 -4.38 2.65
CA GLY A 107 12.54 -4.40 1.22
C GLY A 107 11.27 -3.67 0.78
N TRP A 108 10.74 -2.78 1.60
CA TRP A 108 9.53 -2.02 1.26
C TRP A 108 9.74 -1.00 0.12
N GLU A 109 10.93 -0.76 -0.35
CA GLU A 109 11.23 0.18 -1.45
C GLU A 109 10.52 1.55 -1.32
N MET A 110 10.41 2.04 -0.10
CA MET A 110 9.79 3.33 0.18
C MET A 110 10.57 4.46 -0.50
N ARG A 111 9.86 5.49 -0.95
CA ARG A 111 10.42 6.64 -1.67
C ARG A 111 10.22 7.96 -0.94
N TRP A 112 9.36 8.00 0.07
CA TRP A 112 9.16 9.23 0.85
C TRP A 112 8.74 8.95 2.29
N LEU A 113 9.03 9.92 3.13
CA LEU A 113 8.74 9.95 4.55
C LEU A 113 7.86 11.15 4.87
N ARG A 114 6.72 10.96 5.54
CA ARG A 114 5.98 12.05 6.18
C ARG A 114 6.59 12.35 7.54
N LEU A 115 7.18 13.54 7.66
CA LEU A 115 7.84 14.00 8.87
C LEU A 115 6.90 14.90 9.66
N HIS A 116 6.39 14.39 10.77
CA HIS A 116 5.57 15.15 11.69
C HIS A 116 6.44 15.98 12.64
N MET A 117 6.36 17.31 12.53
CA MET A 117 7.03 18.22 13.49
C MET A 117 6.21 18.28 14.80
N ASP A 118 6.30 17.23 15.59
CA ASP A 118 5.42 16.97 16.74
C ASP A 118 5.40 18.10 17.78
N PRO A 119 4.21 18.48 18.33
CA PRO A 119 4.06 19.51 19.37
C PRO A 119 4.85 19.25 20.64
N TYR A 120 5.18 18.00 20.95
CA TYR A 120 6.04 17.63 22.08
C TYR A 120 7.32 18.50 22.15
N TRP A 121 7.93 18.78 21.00
CA TRP A 121 9.15 19.57 20.93
C TRP A 121 8.90 21.07 21.02
N SER A 122 7.84 21.57 20.40
CA SER A 122 7.58 23.00 20.28
C SER A 122 6.80 23.59 21.45
N ASN A 123 6.06 22.78 22.21
CA ASN A 123 5.27 23.25 23.34
C ASN A 123 6.12 23.52 24.57
N GLU A 124 5.65 24.45 25.41
CA GLU A 124 6.25 24.74 26.71
C GLU A 124 6.12 23.55 27.65
N PRO A 125 7.23 23.02 28.21
CA PRO A 125 7.18 21.92 29.16
C PRO A 125 6.33 22.25 30.39
N GLY A 126 5.49 21.31 30.80
CA GLY A 126 4.64 21.47 31.98
C GLY A 126 3.37 22.31 31.78
N VAL A 127 3.15 22.85 30.59
CA VAL A 127 1.87 23.46 30.21
C VAL A 127 0.94 22.38 29.68
N SER A 128 -0.18 22.18 30.36
CA SER A 128 -1.22 21.24 29.90
C SER A 128 -1.94 21.82 28.70
N THR A 129 -2.14 20.98 27.68
CA THR A 129 -2.96 21.28 26.49
C THR A 129 -4.17 20.37 26.46
N THR A 130 -5.22 20.78 25.77
CA THR A 130 -6.46 19.99 25.61
C THR A 130 -6.34 18.91 24.52
N GLY A 131 -5.27 18.93 23.74
CA GLY A 131 -5.00 18.00 22.65
C GLY A 131 -3.99 18.58 21.67
N GLU A 132 -3.72 17.88 20.59
CA GLU A 132 -2.78 18.32 19.55
C GLU A 132 -3.25 19.57 18.79
N ASN A 133 -4.53 19.88 18.83
CA ASN A 133 -5.13 21.07 18.24
C ASN A 133 -5.00 22.32 19.11
N ASP A 134 -4.43 22.21 20.30
CA ASP A 134 -4.24 23.31 21.24
C ASP A 134 -2.84 23.94 21.08
N ILE A 135 -2.80 25.05 20.37
CA ILE A 135 -1.58 25.81 20.10
C ILE A 135 -1.17 26.77 21.24
N SER A 136 -1.88 26.81 22.38
CA SER A 136 -1.63 27.76 23.47
C SER A 136 -0.25 27.59 24.13
N ALA A 137 0.25 26.36 24.15
CA ALA A 137 1.57 26.04 24.70
C ALA A 137 2.71 26.22 23.70
N PHE A 138 2.45 26.49 22.42
CA PHE A 138 3.47 26.67 21.40
C PHE A 138 4.46 27.79 21.74
N ARG A 139 5.76 27.52 21.54
CA ARG A 139 6.84 28.48 21.70
C ARG A 139 7.74 28.50 20.48
N LEU A 140 7.75 29.62 19.77
CA LEU A 140 8.54 29.80 18.57
C LEU A 140 10.04 29.52 18.77
N THR A 141 10.58 29.91 19.94
CA THR A 141 11.99 29.65 20.29
C THR A 141 12.30 28.17 20.41
N ARG A 142 11.38 27.39 20.99
CA ARG A 142 11.51 25.93 21.08
C ARG A 142 11.34 25.29 19.71
N PHE A 143 10.36 25.75 18.95
CA PHE A 143 10.16 25.26 17.59
C PHE A 143 11.43 25.42 16.74
N LYS A 144 12.04 26.62 16.74
CA LYS A 144 13.29 26.86 16.02
C LYS A 144 14.41 25.95 16.49
N LYS A 145 14.59 25.84 17.81
CA LYS A 145 15.60 24.96 18.40
C LYS A 145 15.47 23.53 17.89
N TYR A 146 14.29 22.94 18.00
CA TYR A 146 14.10 21.53 17.66
C TYR A 146 13.87 21.31 16.15
N LEU A 147 13.55 22.34 15.37
CA LEU A 147 13.70 22.29 13.93
C LEU A 147 15.16 21.97 13.56
N ASP A 148 16.12 22.67 14.19
CA ASP A 148 17.56 22.46 13.96
C ASP A 148 18.08 21.15 14.57
N GLU A 149 17.60 20.76 15.74
CA GLU A 149 18.17 19.63 16.49
C GLU A 149 17.48 18.28 16.22
N VAL A 150 16.26 18.26 15.68
CA VAL A 150 15.47 17.03 15.44
C VAL A 150 15.03 16.93 14.00
N PHE A 151 14.25 17.89 13.51
CA PHE A 151 13.52 17.70 12.25
C PHE A 151 14.41 17.85 11.01
N VAL A 152 15.32 18.81 11.01
CA VAL A 152 16.31 18.96 9.92
C VAL A 152 17.26 17.77 9.88
N PRO A 153 17.88 17.30 10.97
CA PRO A 153 18.71 16.11 10.97
C PRO A 153 17.97 14.85 10.48
N MET A 154 16.69 14.71 10.82
CA MET A 154 15.89 13.58 10.32
C MET A 154 15.57 13.69 8.85
N ALA A 155 15.27 14.90 8.35
CA ALA A 155 15.08 15.12 6.93
C ALA A 155 16.35 14.81 6.13
N GLU A 156 17.51 15.30 6.61
CA GLU A 156 18.81 15.00 5.99
C GLU A 156 19.12 13.50 6.01
N TYR A 157 18.80 12.80 7.11
CA TYR A 157 18.99 11.36 7.21
C TYR A 157 18.13 10.61 6.20
N ALA A 158 16.83 10.91 6.14
CA ALA A 158 15.91 10.29 5.17
C ALA A 158 16.36 10.53 3.72
N ILE A 159 16.76 11.76 3.39
CA ILE A 159 17.27 12.13 2.07
C ILE A 159 18.54 11.34 1.73
N SER A 160 19.45 11.17 2.67
CA SER A 160 20.68 10.38 2.47
C SER A 160 20.41 8.90 2.21
N HIS A 161 19.21 8.41 2.56
CA HIS A 161 18.73 7.05 2.31
C HIS A 161 17.76 6.95 1.10
N GLY A 162 17.70 7.99 0.27
CA GLY A 162 16.92 7.98 -0.96
C GLY A 162 15.43 8.25 -0.77
N LEU A 163 15.04 8.90 0.32
CA LEU A 163 13.66 9.26 0.63
C LEU A 163 13.42 10.76 0.43
N TYR A 164 12.38 11.12 -0.30
CA TYR A 164 11.81 12.46 -0.25
C TYR A 164 11.17 12.68 1.12
N VAL A 165 11.08 13.93 1.56
CA VAL A 165 10.51 14.26 2.86
C VAL A 165 9.33 15.22 2.69
N VAL A 166 8.18 14.86 3.25
CA VAL A 166 7.02 15.73 3.36
C VAL A 166 6.90 16.18 4.81
N MET A 167 7.20 17.44 5.07
CA MET A 167 7.11 18.02 6.41
C MET A 167 5.70 18.55 6.65
N ARG A 168 5.11 18.22 7.79
CA ARG A 168 3.85 18.79 8.25
C ARG A 168 4.02 19.62 9.53
N PRO A 169 3.20 20.67 9.76
CA PRO A 169 3.33 21.51 10.94
C PRO A 169 3.00 20.76 12.24
N PRO A 170 3.38 21.29 13.40
CA PRO A 170 3.06 20.67 14.68
C PRO A 170 1.55 20.64 14.94
N GLY A 171 1.06 19.50 15.39
CA GLY A 171 -0.31 19.29 15.81
C GLY A 171 -1.31 19.13 14.67
N VAL A 172 -2.59 19.13 15.03
CA VAL A 172 -3.73 19.06 14.13
C VAL A 172 -4.49 20.39 14.12
N CYS A 173 -5.27 20.64 13.09
CA CYS A 173 -6.10 21.85 13.04
C CYS A 173 -7.13 21.90 14.18
N PRO A 174 -7.40 23.07 14.76
CA PRO A 174 -8.60 23.27 15.56
C PRO A 174 -9.85 22.92 14.75
N LYS A 175 -10.92 22.50 15.46
CA LYS A 175 -12.17 22.11 14.83
C LYS A 175 -12.71 23.18 13.88
N ASP A 176 -12.63 24.44 14.28
CA ASP A 176 -13.13 25.59 13.53
C ASP A 176 -11.99 26.58 13.28
N ILE A 177 -11.70 26.85 12.00
CA ILE A 177 -10.64 27.76 11.59
C ILE A 177 -11.23 29.02 10.93
N PHE A 178 -10.44 30.12 10.95
CA PHE A 178 -10.87 31.43 10.52
C PHE A 178 -9.77 32.11 9.71
N ILE A 179 -10.14 32.77 8.61
CA ILE A 179 -9.22 33.65 7.88
C ILE A 179 -8.81 34.80 8.81
N GLY A 180 -7.51 35.03 8.94
CA GLY A 180 -6.93 35.99 9.87
C GLY A 180 -6.97 35.58 11.34
N GLY A 181 -7.49 34.37 11.65
CA GLY A 181 -7.56 33.82 13.00
C GLY A 181 -6.20 33.38 13.56
N GLU A 182 -6.19 33.01 14.83
CA GLU A 182 -4.96 32.68 15.55
C GLU A 182 -4.26 31.44 14.95
N TYR A 183 -5.03 30.46 14.48
CA TYR A 183 -4.44 29.28 13.87
C TYR A 183 -3.79 29.60 12.51
N GLN A 184 -4.37 30.48 11.69
CA GLN A 184 -3.72 30.90 10.46
C GLN A 184 -2.43 31.69 10.74
N LYS A 185 -2.44 32.57 11.73
CA LYS A 185 -1.22 33.28 12.18
C LYS A 185 -0.14 32.32 12.68
N TYR A 186 -0.56 31.28 13.40
CA TYR A 186 0.32 30.21 13.84
C TYR A 186 0.97 29.49 12.65
N LEU A 187 0.18 29.05 11.66
CA LEU A 187 0.72 28.40 10.44
C LEU A 187 1.64 29.33 9.66
N LEU A 188 1.29 30.60 9.50
CA LEU A 188 2.15 31.60 8.85
C LEU A 188 3.49 31.74 9.59
N THR A 189 3.47 31.67 10.92
CA THR A 189 4.70 31.72 11.75
C THR A 189 5.54 30.46 11.57
N VAL A 190 4.94 29.28 11.62
CA VAL A 190 5.62 27.98 11.43
C VAL A 190 6.24 27.92 10.05
N TRP A 191 5.46 28.18 9.01
CA TRP A 191 5.93 28.10 7.63
C TRP A 191 6.92 29.19 7.26
N GLY A 192 6.80 30.37 7.84
CA GLY A 192 7.79 31.44 7.70
C GLY A 192 9.18 31.02 8.21
N VAL A 193 9.25 30.21 9.26
CA VAL A 193 10.52 29.64 9.76
C VAL A 193 11.01 28.52 8.85
N VAL A 194 10.17 27.55 8.54
CA VAL A 194 10.55 26.37 7.75
C VAL A 194 10.96 26.77 6.33
N ALA A 195 10.14 27.60 5.66
CA ALA A 195 10.40 28.05 4.30
C ALA A 195 11.59 29.03 4.15
N SER A 196 12.06 29.60 5.27
CA SER A 196 13.27 30.42 5.30
C SER A 196 14.52 29.66 5.70
N HIS A 197 14.38 28.41 6.16
CA HIS A 197 15.50 27.63 6.66
C HIS A 197 16.42 27.17 5.51
N GLU A 198 17.74 27.43 5.65
CA GLU A 198 18.73 27.25 4.55
C GLU A 198 18.81 25.83 3.99
N LYS A 199 18.57 24.81 4.83
CA LYS A 199 18.62 23.38 4.43
C LYS A 199 17.28 22.86 3.88
N LEU A 200 16.19 23.57 4.09
CA LEU A 200 14.85 23.16 3.68
C LEU A 200 14.33 23.94 2.48
N ARG A 201 14.59 25.25 2.45
CA ARG A 201 14.18 26.12 1.35
C ARG A 201 14.83 25.69 0.05
N ASN A 202 14.01 25.44 -0.97
CA ASN A 202 14.43 25.02 -2.31
C ASN A 202 15.23 23.70 -2.32
N ASN A 203 15.17 22.93 -1.23
CA ASN A 203 15.66 21.57 -1.25
C ASN A 203 14.66 20.71 -2.03
N SER A 204 15.07 20.23 -3.20
CA SER A 204 14.23 19.49 -4.13
C SER A 204 13.72 18.14 -3.60
N ALA A 205 14.31 17.65 -2.52
CA ALA A 205 13.86 16.44 -1.82
C ALA A 205 12.89 16.75 -0.67
N VAL A 206 12.58 18.02 -0.38
CA VAL A 206 11.72 18.45 0.73
C VAL A 206 10.46 19.10 0.19
N MET A 207 9.32 18.63 0.64
CA MET A 207 7.98 19.12 0.33
C MET A 207 7.26 19.55 1.62
N PHE A 208 6.24 20.38 1.52
CA PHE A 208 5.49 20.89 2.68
C PHE A 208 4.02 20.54 2.58
N GLU A 209 3.48 19.89 3.60
CA GLU A 209 2.04 19.67 3.80
C GLU A 209 1.52 20.77 4.73
N LEU A 210 0.64 21.65 4.23
CA LEU A 210 0.40 22.95 4.83
C LEU A 210 -0.29 22.92 6.18
N ALA A 211 -1.14 21.92 6.43
CA ALA A 211 -1.80 21.70 7.72
C ALA A 211 -2.27 20.24 7.83
N ASN A 212 -2.58 19.80 9.04
CA ASN A 212 -3.12 18.48 9.30
C ASN A 212 -4.58 18.56 9.71
N GLU A 213 -5.46 17.92 8.95
CA GLU A 213 -6.88 17.70 9.24
C GLU A 213 -7.71 18.94 9.56
N PRO A 214 -7.80 19.93 8.65
CA PRO A 214 -8.81 20.98 8.78
C PRO A 214 -10.21 20.36 8.81
N VAL A 215 -11.03 20.74 9.80
CA VAL A 215 -12.40 20.21 9.93
C VAL A 215 -13.40 21.17 9.33
N ASN A 216 -13.62 22.32 9.96
CA ASN A 216 -14.54 23.36 9.51
C ASN A 216 -13.84 24.70 9.34
N ILE A 217 -14.41 25.54 8.49
CA ILE A 217 -13.97 26.93 8.34
C ILE A 217 -15.18 27.89 8.42
N MET A 218 -14.93 29.10 8.88
CA MET A 218 -15.87 30.19 8.69
C MET A 218 -15.98 30.53 7.22
N GLY A 219 -17.10 30.21 6.61
CA GLY A 219 -17.36 30.48 5.20
C GLY A 219 -17.55 31.98 4.91
N THR A 220 -17.45 32.38 3.65
CA THR A 220 -17.68 33.74 3.18
C THR A 220 -19.11 34.23 3.45
N ASN A 221 -20.04 33.32 3.73
CA ASN A 221 -21.41 33.57 4.14
C ASN A 221 -21.59 33.77 5.66
N GLY A 222 -20.51 33.71 6.45
CA GLY A 222 -20.55 33.88 7.90
C GLY A 222 -21.01 32.65 8.68
N THR A 223 -21.05 31.46 8.08
CA THR A 223 -21.41 30.22 8.77
C THR A 223 -20.16 29.30 8.91
N ILE A 224 -20.16 28.49 9.96
CA ILE A 224 -19.11 27.45 10.15
C ILE A 224 -19.55 26.16 9.45
N GLY A 225 -18.64 25.55 8.70
CA GLY A 225 -18.88 24.28 8.04
C GLY A 225 -17.70 23.80 7.22
N SER A 226 -17.87 22.63 6.58
CA SER A 226 -16.83 21.98 5.77
C SER A 226 -17.22 21.79 4.29
N SER A 227 -18.45 22.08 3.92
CA SER A 227 -18.96 21.81 2.58
C SER A 227 -19.73 23.00 2.01
N GLY A 228 -19.88 23.03 0.69
CA GLY A 228 -20.53 24.09 -0.05
C GLY A 228 -19.61 25.24 -0.43
N ASP A 229 -20.08 26.07 -1.37
CA ASP A 229 -19.30 27.09 -2.08
C ASP A 229 -18.61 28.10 -1.13
N ALA A 230 -19.35 28.60 -0.13
CA ALA A 230 -18.82 29.61 0.79
C ALA A 230 -17.65 29.09 1.64
N HIS A 231 -17.68 27.80 2.03
CA HIS A 231 -16.62 27.18 2.80
C HIS A 231 -15.44 26.81 1.89
N ALA A 232 -15.72 26.36 0.67
CA ALA A 232 -14.69 26.06 -0.32
C ALA A 232 -13.89 27.32 -0.69
N GLU A 233 -14.58 28.44 -0.94
CA GLU A 233 -13.94 29.72 -1.21
C GLU A 233 -13.09 30.21 -0.03
N ALA A 234 -13.63 30.16 1.20
CA ALA A 234 -12.89 30.53 2.40
C ALA A 234 -11.68 29.62 2.64
N CYS A 235 -11.79 28.30 2.38
CA CYS A 235 -10.70 27.35 2.48
C CYS A 235 -9.56 27.70 1.50
N SER A 236 -9.92 27.97 0.25
CA SER A 236 -8.94 28.40 -0.75
C SER A 236 -8.24 29.70 -0.33
N GLN A 237 -8.97 30.72 0.11
CA GLN A 237 -8.38 31.98 0.60
C GLN A 237 -7.47 31.75 1.82
N PHE A 238 -7.86 30.86 2.73
CA PHE A 238 -7.07 30.54 3.92
C PHE A 238 -5.72 29.94 3.54
N PHE A 239 -5.71 28.92 2.69
CA PHE A 239 -4.47 28.26 2.28
C PHE A 239 -3.68 29.07 1.25
N GLN A 240 -4.32 29.86 0.40
CA GLN A 240 -3.63 30.77 -0.50
C GLN A 240 -2.73 31.75 0.26
N ALA A 241 -3.22 32.32 1.36
CA ALA A 241 -2.41 33.22 2.19
C ALA A 241 -1.14 32.52 2.75
N ILE A 242 -1.24 31.23 3.06
CA ILE A 242 -0.09 30.43 3.54
C ILE A 242 0.88 30.16 2.38
N VAL A 243 0.36 29.76 1.21
CA VAL A 243 1.15 29.58 -0.01
C VAL A 243 1.92 30.86 -0.35
N ASP A 244 1.23 32.00 -0.39
CA ASP A 244 1.84 33.31 -0.71
C ASP A 244 2.95 33.67 0.29
N SER A 245 2.74 33.38 1.57
CA SER A 245 3.74 33.58 2.63
C SER A 245 4.97 32.73 2.39
N ILE A 246 4.81 31.43 2.09
CA ILE A 246 5.91 30.51 1.77
C ILE A 246 6.67 31.01 0.54
N ARG A 247 5.98 31.37 -0.52
CA ARG A 247 6.58 31.89 -1.76
C ARG A 247 7.31 33.22 -1.54
N SER A 248 6.79 34.08 -0.64
CA SER A 248 7.47 35.32 -0.25
C SER A 248 8.80 35.11 0.46
N CYS A 249 9.02 33.93 1.07
CA CYS A 249 10.32 33.52 1.60
C CYS A 249 11.30 33.07 0.51
N GLY A 250 10.90 33.03 -0.75
CA GLY A 250 11.69 32.51 -1.87
C GLY A 250 11.79 30.99 -1.92
N ALA A 251 10.80 30.29 -1.35
CA ALA A 251 10.73 28.83 -1.33
C ALA A 251 9.83 28.32 -2.49
N ASP A 252 10.42 27.53 -3.40
CA ASP A 252 9.75 26.91 -4.55
C ASP A 252 9.39 25.43 -4.30
N ASN A 253 9.57 24.94 -3.08
CA ASN A 253 9.23 23.58 -2.69
C ASN A 253 7.79 23.21 -3.10
N ILE A 254 7.54 21.94 -3.40
CA ILE A 254 6.18 21.44 -3.66
C ILE A 254 5.35 21.57 -2.38
N LEU A 255 4.14 22.12 -2.53
CA LEU A 255 3.20 22.34 -1.45
C LEU A 255 1.99 21.42 -1.61
N TRP A 256 1.68 20.69 -0.55
CA TRP A 256 0.53 19.81 -0.47
C TRP A 256 -0.57 20.48 0.35
N VAL A 257 -1.65 20.85 -0.29
CA VAL A 257 -2.74 21.62 0.29
C VAL A 257 -3.83 20.69 0.82
N PRO A 258 -4.20 20.75 2.10
CA PRO A 258 -5.27 19.93 2.65
C PRO A 258 -6.66 20.49 2.31
N GLY A 259 -7.65 19.58 2.27
CA GLY A 259 -9.06 19.92 2.21
C GLY A 259 -9.71 20.01 3.59
N LEU A 260 -10.94 20.47 3.66
CA LEU A 260 -11.78 20.45 4.87
C LEU A 260 -12.28 19.03 5.19
N GLY A 261 -13.04 18.90 6.29
CA GLY A 261 -13.67 17.65 6.69
C GLY A 261 -12.66 16.52 6.95
N TYR A 262 -11.61 16.82 7.74
CA TYR A 262 -10.49 15.90 8.01
C TYR A 262 -9.75 15.46 6.73
N GLN A 263 -9.47 16.42 5.83
CA GLN A 263 -8.83 16.16 4.53
C GLN A 263 -9.62 15.20 3.61
N SER A 264 -10.95 15.36 3.58
CA SER A 264 -11.84 14.59 2.70
C SER A 264 -12.62 15.42 1.68
N GLN A 265 -12.69 16.76 1.80
CA GLN A 265 -13.51 17.64 0.97
C GLN A 265 -12.63 18.46 0.02
N TYR A 266 -12.65 18.13 -1.28
CA TYR A 266 -11.74 18.70 -2.29
C TYR A 266 -12.44 19.30 -3.50
N ALA A 267 -13.68 18.91 -3.82
CA ALA A 267 -14.38 19.36 -5.03
C ALA A 267 -14.41 20.88 -5.20
N GLY A 268 -14.39 21.60 -4.09
CA GLY A 268 -14.37 23.07 -4.09
C GLY A 268 -13.13 23.68 -4.72
N TYR A 269 -11.99 23.00 -4.69
CA TYR A 269 -10.76 23.51 -5.30
C TYR A 269 -10.80 23.52 -6.84
N VAL A 270 -11.71 22.79 -7.48
CA VAL A 270 -11.94 22.91 -8.92
C VAL A 270 -12.45 24.30 -9.29
N LYS A 271 -13.31 24.86 -8.44
CA LYS A 271 -13.87 26.20 -8.64
C LYS A 271 -12.98 27.32 -8.08
N TYR A 272 -12.34 27.04 -6.97
CA TYR A 272 -11.47 27.96 -6.25
C TYR A 272 -10.06 27.35 -6.11
N PRO A 273 -9.31 27.15 -7.23
CA PRO A 273 -8.01 26.52 -7.18
C PRO A 273 -6.98 27.40 -6.45
N ILE A 274 -6.05 26.75 -5.77
CA ILE A 274 -4.87 27.45 -5.25
C ILE A 274 -4.01 27.91 -6.43
N GLN A 275 -3.58 29.15 -6.38
CA GLN A 275 -2.76 29.76 -7.42
C GLN A 275 -1.27 29.59 -7.09
N GLY A 276 -0.47 29.33 -8.12
CA GLY A 276 0.98 29.19 -8.02
C GLY A 276 1.48 27.89 -8.63
N ASP A 277 2.80 27.78 -8.73
CA ASP A 277 3.49 26.60 -9.23
C ASP A 277 3.76 25.59 -8.10
N ASN A 278 4.00 24.33 -8.46
CA ASN A 278 4.35 23.28 -7.53
C ASN A 278 3.28 23.07 -6.42
N ILE A 279 2.02 23.00 -6.82
CA ILE A 279 0.88 22.77 -5.92
C ILE A 279 0.28 21.39 -6.19
N GLY A 280 0.05 20.61 -5.12
CA GLY A 280 -0.74 19.39 -5.10
C GLY A 280 -1.67 19.36 -3.89
N TYR A 281 -2.48 18.32 -3.76
CA TYR A 281 -3.45 18.21 -2.67
C TYR A 281 -3.16 16.98 -1.81
N ALA A 282 -3.13 17.19 -0.48
CA ALA A 282 -2.91 16.16 0.52
C ALA A 282 -4.24 15.60 1.00
N VAL A 283 -4.45 14.29 0.90
CA VAL A 283 -5.72 13.61 1.20
C VAL A 283 -5.51 12.58 2.31
N HIS A 284 -6.48 12.45 3.22
CA HIS A 284 -6.54 11.35 4.17
C HIS A 284 -7.63 10.37 3.75
N CYS A 285 -7.32 9.08 3.81
CA CYS A 285 -8.21 7.98 3.40
C CYS A 285 -8.31 6.95 4.50
N TYR A 286 -9.25 7.14 5.42
CA TYR A 286 -9.57 6.16 6.44
C TYR A 286 -10.87 5.42 6.12
N PRO A 287 -11.06 4.19 6.65
CA PRO A 287 -12.37 3.55 6.65
C PRO A 287 -13.44 4.43 7.27
N GLY A 288 -14.64 4.39 6.71
CA GLY A 288 -15.76 5.22 7.17
C GLY A 288 -15.86 6.60 6.53
N TRP A 289 -14.86 7.02 5.77
CA TRP A 289 -14.91 8.27 5.04
C TRP A 289 -15.77 8.14 3.78
N TYR A 290 -16.35 9.23 3.36
CA TYR A 290 -17.32 9.27 2.24
C TYR A 290 -18.57 8.40 2.47
N GLY A 291 -18.92 8.11 3.75
CA GLY A 291 -20.05 7.26 4.08
C GLY A 291 -19.82 5.77 3.87
N SER A 292 -18.56 5.38 3.66
CA SER A 292 -18.14 4.00 3.46
C SER A 292 -17.55 3.39 4.73
N ASP A 293 -17.32 2.08 4.73
CA ASP A 293 -16.53 1.35 5.74
C ASP A 293 -16.76 1.81 7.18
N SER A 294 -18.00 2.12 7.52
CA SER A 294 -18.32 2.59 8.86
C SER A 294 -18.03 1.49 9.88
N GLU A 295 -17.68 1.88 11.10
CA GLU A 295 -17.50 0.94 12.20
C GLU A 295 -18.76 0.15 12.52
N SER A 296 -19.94 0.66 12.14
CA SER A 296 -21.21 -0.05 12.29
C SER A 296 -21.33 -1.26 11.37
N ASP A 297 -20.50 -1.38 10.34
CA ASP A 297 -20.45 -2.54 9.46
C ASP A 297 -19.54 -3.65 9.99
N THR A 298 -19.16 -3.58 11.25
CA THR A 298 -18.28 -4.53 11.94
C THR A 298 -18.77 -5.95 11.93
N GLY A 299 -20.07 -6.18 11.75
CA GLY A 299 -20.58 -7.53 11.56
C GLY A 299 -19.86 -8.29 10.45
N SER A 300 -19.56 -7.61 9.36
CA SER A 300 -18.79 -8.17 8.26
C SER A 300 -17.30 -8.23 8.57
N ALA A 301 -16.81 -7.29 9.35
CA ALA A 301 -15.42 -7.26 9.76
C ALA A 301 -15.04 -8.43 10.66
N GLU A 302 -15.92 -8.82 11.58
CA GLU A 302 -15.72 -9.97 12.45
C GLU A 302 -15.52 -11.29 11.68
N GLN A 303 -15.97 -11.33 10.43
CA GLN A 303 -15.90 -12.51 9.59
C GLN A 303 -14.85 -12.43 8.49
N GLY A 304 -14.08 -11.37 8.48
CA GLY A 304 -13.05 -11.16 7.48
C GLY A 304 -13.60 -10.94 6.07
N VAL A 305 -14.91 -10.66 5.94
CA VAL A 305 -15.57 -10.57 4.65
C VAL A 305 -16.23 -9.24 4.49
N VAL A 306 -15.66 -8.39 3.67
CA VAL A 306 -16.20 -7.07 3.38
C VAL A 306 -16.38 -6.94 1.88
N THR A 307 -17.45 -7.47 1.37
CA THR A 307 -17.80 -7.33 -0.05
C THR A 307 -18.92 -6.34 -0.27
N LYS A 308 -19.77 -6.18 0.75
CA LYS A 308 -20.92 -5.28 0.70
C LYS A 308 -21.22 -4.78 2.12
N GLY A 309 -21.70 -3.57 2.25
CA GLY A 309 -21.97 -2.97 3.54
C GLY A 309 -20.78 -2.28 4.18
N ALA A 310 -19.56 -2.61 3.80
CA ALA A 310 -18.37 -1.84 4.18
C ALA A 310 -18.13 -0.64 3.26
N GLY A 311 -19.12 -0.26 2.50
CA GLY A 311 -19.11 0.95 1.69
C GLY A 311 -18.18 0.90 0.48
N TYR A 312 -17.98 -0.27 -0.08
CA TYR A 312 -17.09 -0.45 -1.23
C TYR A 312 -17.45 0.50 -2.40
N LEU A 313 -18.72 0.53 -2.78
CA LEU A 313 -19.21 1.43 -3.83
C LEU A 313 -19.37 2.86 -3.32
N GLU A 314 -19.77 3.02 -2.08
CA GLU A 314 -19.94 4.31 -1.41
C GLU A 314 -18.60 5.04 -1.31
N PHE A 315 -17.52 4.33 -1.00
CA PHE A 315 -16.17 4.91 -0.98
C PHE A 315 -15.77 5.41 -2.37
N GLN A 316 -15.96 4.61 -3.42
CA GLN A 316 -15.68 5.02 -4.79
C GLN A 316 -16.55 6.23 -5.20
N SER A 317 -17.82 6.22 -4.84
CA SER A 317 -18.72 7.34 -5.09
C SER A 317 -18.25 8.62 -4.40
N GLY A 318 -17.84 8.53 -3.13
CA GLY A 318 -17.30 9.65 -2.36
C GLY A 318 -15.97 10.18 -2.95
N TRP A 319 -15.06 9.28 -3.30
CA TRP A 319 -13.82 9.64 -3.98
C TRP A 319 -14.09 10.36 -5.30
N ASN A 320 -14.96 9.81 -6.12
CA ASN A 320 -15.33 10.39 -7.43
C ASN A 320 -16.00 11.76 -7.28
N ALA A 321 -16.71 11.99 -6.18
CA ALA A 321 -17.35 13.27 -5.91
C ALA A 321 -16.37 14.33 -5.38
N GLN A 322 -15.37 13.95 -4.60
CA GLN A 322 -14.52 14.88 -3.86
C GLN A 322 -13.09 14.98 -4.40
N VAL A 323 -12.43 13.87 -4.65
CA VAL A 323 -11.00 13.86 -4.99
C VAL A 323 -10.76 13.74 -6.49
N ALA A 324 -11.48 12.87 -7.19
CA ALA A 324 -11.28 12.68 -8.62
C ALA A 324 -11.37 13.99 -9.43
N PRO A 325 -12.29 14.93 -9.16
CA PRO A 325 -12.33 16.18 -9.90
C PRO A 325 -11.08 17.04 -9.73
N VAL A 326 -10.49 17.07 -8.54
CA VAL A 326 -9.25 17.84 -8.30
C VAL A 326 -8.02 17.10 -8.80
N ALA A 327 -8.06 15.77 -8.85
CA ALA A 327 -7.02 14.96 -9.46
C ALA A 327 -6.89 15.17 -10.98
N GLU A 328 -7.89 15.75 -11.64
CA GLU A 328 -7.78 16.17 -13.05
C GLU A 328 -6.96 17.44 -13.26
N ILE A 329 -6.69 18.20 -12.20
CA ILE A 329 -6.00 19.49 -12.30
C ILE A 329 -4.69 19.55 -11.52
N ALA A 330 -4.45 18.64 -10.57
CA ALA A 330 -3.25 18.62 -9.75
C ALA A 330 -2.92 17.20 -9.27
N PRO A 331 -1.67 16.90 -8.88
CA PRO A 331 -1.32 15.63 -8.27
C PRO A 331 -1.93 15.48 -6.88
N ILE A 332 -2.19 14.24 -6.50
CA ILE A 332 -2.73 13.86 -5.19
C ILE A 332 -1.64 13.15 -4.37
N LEU A 333 -1.53 13.51 -3.11
CA LEU A 333 -0.72 12.81 -2.12
C LEU A 333 -1.62 12.33 -0.99
N ILE A 334 -1.76 11.03 -0.83
CA ILE A 334 -2.43 10.47 0.34
C ILE A 334 -1.43 10.44 1.49
N THR A 335 -1.66 11.29 2.48
CA THR A 335 -0.77 11.50 3.62
C THR A 335 -1.18 10.75 4.87
N GLU A 336 -2.37 10.15 4.89
CA GLU A 336 -2.78 9.17 5.89
C GLU A 336 -3.75 8.15 5.30
N MET A 337 -3.52 6.88 5.60
CA MET A 337 -4.46 5.78 5.34
C MET A 337 -4.11 4.59 6.24
N ASP A 338 -5.12 3.89 6.72
CA ASP A 338 -4.92 2.64 7.43
C ASP A 338 -4.54 1.51 6.47
N TRP A 339 -3.62 0.67 6.94
CA TRP A 339 -3.21 -0.53 6.23
C TRP A 339 -3.13 -1.78 7.13
N ALA A 340 -2.96 -1.57 8.44
CA ALA A 340 -2.83 -2.64 9.40
C ALA A 340 -4.18 -3.03 10.04
N PRO A 341 -4.43 -4.31 10.33
CA PRO A 341 -5.61 -4.75 11.06
C PRO A 341 -5.75 -4.08 12.43
N GLN A 342 -6.97 -3.85 12.85
CA GLN A 342 -7.31 -3.16 14.10
C GLN A 342 -6.56 -3.70 15.34
N LYS A 343 -6.35 -5.00 15.41
CA LYS A 343 -5.66 -5.61 16.56
C LYS A 343 -4.19 -5.20 16.70
N TYR A 344 -3.59 -4.68 15.65
CA TYR A 344 -2.22 -4.16 15.66
C TYR A 344 -2.17 -2.64 15.72
N ASN A 345 -3.30 -2.00 15.50
CA ASN A 345 -3.47 -0.56 15.56
C ASN A 345 -4.85 -0.23 16.12
N ALA A 346 -5.00 -0.38 17.43
CA ALA A 346 -6.27 -0.24 18.13
C ALA A 346 -6.91 1.15 18.01
N SER A 347 -6.10 2.18 17.72
CA SER A 347 -6.58 3.56 17.64
C SER A 347 -7.18 3.91 16.29
N TRP A 348 -6.71 3.30 15.20
CA TRP A 348 -6.96 3.75 13.84
C TRP A 348 -7.46 2.65 12.91
N GLY A 349 -6.93 1.44 13.04
CA GLY A 349 -7.21 0.35 12.14
C GLY A 349 -8.63 -0.19 12.26
N LYS A 350 -9.18 -0.59 11.13
CA LYS A 350 -10.43 -1.35 11.05
C LYS A 350 -10.09 -2.79 10.66
N ALA A 351 -10.67 -3.75 11.33
CA ALA A 351 -10.25 -5.15 11.30
C ALA A 351 -10.08 -5.75 9.90
N THR A 352 -10.84 -5.29 8.92
CA THR A 352 -10.83 -5.88 7.56
C THR A 352 -10.60 -4.88 6.46
N THR A 353 -10.59 -3.61 6.78
CA THR A 353 -10.59 -2.54 5.79
C THR A 353 -9.27 -1.80 5.72
N GLY A 354 -8.43 -1.95 6.74
CA GLY A 354 -7.18 -1.22 6.88
C GLY A 354 -5.99 -1.78 6.12
N THR A 355 -6.20 -2.66 5.12
CA THR A 355 -5.08 -3.30 4.42
C THR A 355 -5.10 -2.97 2.94
N ALA A 356 -4.07 -2.30 2.46
CA ALA A 356 -3.90 -2.03 1.03
C ALA A 356 -3.85 -3.36 0.25
N GLY A 357 -4.61 -3.42 -0.86
CA GLY A 357 -4.75 -4.65 -1.65
C GLY A 357 -5.57 -5.76 -0.98
N GLY A 358 -6.07 -5.54 0.24
CA GLY A 358 -6.98 -6.43 0.93
C GLY A 358 -8.44 -6.25 0.49
N VAL A 359 -9.36 -6.86 1.23
CA VAL A 359 -10.80 -6.75 1.01
C VAL A 359 -11.32 -5.38 1.48
N GLY A 360 -12.42 -4.91 0.93
CA GLY A 360 -13.09 -3.68 1.37
C GLY A 360 -12.25 -2.43 1.07
N PHE A 361 -11.89 -1.69 2.10
CA PHE A 361 -11.15 -0.43 1.94
C PHE A 361 -9.85 -0.59 1.16
N GLY A 362 -9.09 -1.64 1.41
CA GLY A 362 -7.85 -1.90 0.68
C GLY A 362 -8.07 -2.14 -0.82
N ALA A 363 -9.15 -2.83 -1.20
CA ALA A 363 -9.52 -3.04 -2.59
C ALA A 363 -9.96 -1.73 -3.26
N ASN A 364 -10.74 -0.92 -2.56
CA ASN A 364 -11.13 0.41 -3.02
C ASN A 364 -9.91 1.30 -3.27
N PHE A 365 -8.96 1.27 -2.35
CA PHE A 365 -7.74 2.04 -2.44
C PHE A 365 -6.91 1.67 -3.67
N ARG A 366 -6.72 0.37 -3.91
CA ARG A 366 -6.05 -0.14 -5.11
C ARG A 366 -6.76 0.31 -6.39
N TYR A 367 -8.08 0.19 -6.42
CA TYR A 367 -8.89 0.64 -7.57
C TYR A 367 -8.69 2.13 -7.84
N ILE A 368 -8.72 2.96 -6.82
CA ILE A 368 -8.54 4.41 -6.94
C ILE A 368 -7.19 4.74 -7.56
N MET A 369 -6.11 4.11 -7.10
CA MET A 369 -4.77 4.38 -7.61
C MET A 369 -4.62 3.92 -9.06
N ASP A 370 -5.12 2.75 -9.39
CA ASP A 370 -5.06 2.22 -10.75
C ASP A 370 -5.88 3.07 -11.74
N CYS A 371 -7.03 3.62 -11.31
CA CYS A 371 -7.89 4.42 -12.16
C CYS A 371 -7.50 5.90 -12.25
N THR A 372 -6.96 6.49 -11.19
CA THR A 372 -6.66 7.92 -11.13
C THR A 372 -5.30 8.23 -11.76
N GLY A 373 -4.29 7.39 -11.53
CA GLY A 373 -3.00 7.42 -12.23
C GLY A 373 -2.01 8.52 -11.81
N ASN A 374 -2.40 9.43 -10.89
CA ASN A 374 -1.55 10.52 -10.39
C ASN A 374 -1.61 10.66 -8.86
N VAL A 375 -1.74 9.53 -8.19
CA VAL A 375 -1.85 9.46 -6.73
C VAL A 375 -0.57 8.89 -6.15
N SER A 376 0.12 9.68 -5.36
CA SER A 376 1.17 9.22 -4.43
C SER A 376 0.52 8.90 -3.09
N TRP A 377 1.06 7.93 -2.36
CA TRP A 377 0.42 7.44 -1.15
C TRP A 377 1.41 6.92 -0.13
N MET A 378 0.93 6.65 1.09
CA MET A 378 1.74 6.08 2.16
C MET A 378 0.98 4.98 2.91
N LEU A 379 1.74 4.11 3.54
CA LEU A 379 1.26 3.22 4.58
C LEU A 379 1.39 3.96 5.91
N PHE A 380 0.28 4.40 6.45
CA PHE A 380 0.27 5.19 7.69
C PHE A 380 -0.06 4.29 8.88
N THR A 381 0.37 4.76 10.04
CA THR A 381 0.41 4.08 11.35
C THR A 381 1.20 2.77 11.35
N GLY A 382 1.92 2.53 12.40
CA GLY A 382 2.69 1.31 12.61
C GLY A 382 3.97 1.21 11.78
N PRO A 383 4.84 2.24 11.71
CA PRO A 383 6.16 2.10 11.09
C PRO A 383 6.95 0.94 11.71
N GLU A 384 6.73 0.62 12.97
CA GLU A 384 7.29 -0.54 13.65
C GLU A 384 6.79 -1.87 13.06
N LEU A 385 5.58 -1.91 12.54
CA LEU A 385 5.07 -3.09 11.84
C LEU A 385 5.78 -3.26 10.50
N LEU A 386 5.96 -2.19 9.74
CA LEU A 386 6.75 -2.23 8.50
C LEU A 386 8.19 -2.68 8.77
N ALA A 387 8.81 -2.17 9.83
CA ALA A 387 10.17 -2.52 10.23
C ALA A 387 10.34 -3.98 10.67
N LYS A 388 9.27 -4.68 10.97
CA LYS A 388 9.28 -6.10 11.38
C LYS A 388 8.91 -7.06 10.26
N TYR A 389 8.58 -6.58 9.09
CA TYR A 389 8.26 -7.45 7.97
C TYR A 389 9.48 -8.29 7.58
N ASP A 390 9.26 -9.59 7.34
CA ASP A 390 10.29 -10.53 6.90
C ASP A 390 9.72 -11.44 5.81
N ASP A 391 10.14 -11.22 4.58
CA ASP A 391 9.67 -11.96 3.40
C ASP A 391 10.13 -13.42 3.39
N SER A 392 11.14 -13.78 4.18
CA SER A 392 11.61 -15.17 4.32
C SER A 392 10.67 -16.05 5.14
N LEU A 393 9.78 -15.45 5.94
CA LEU A 393 8.85 -16.17 6.77
C LEU A 393 7.53 -16.46 6.03
N PRO A 394 6.84 -17.54 6.38
CA PRO A 394 5.48 -17.77 5.92
C PRO A 394 4.62 -16.52 6.18
N ASP A 395 3.88 -16.07 5.17
CA ASP A 395 3.06 -14.86 5.21
C ASP A 395 3.82 -13.54 5.41
N GLY A 396 5.16 -13.54 5.27
CA GLY A 396 6.01 -12.37 5.43
C GLY A 396 5.96 -11.77 6.84
N GLN A 397 5.72 -12.60 7.88
CA GLN A 397 5.33 -12.08 9.18
C GLN A 397 6.21 -12.54 10.32
N THR A 398 7.05 -11.65 10.82
CA THR A 398 7.63 -11.78 12.16
C THR A 398 6.75 -11.16 13.25
N PHE A 399 5.90 -10.22 12.90
CA PHE A 399 5.09 -9.42 13.81
C PHE A 399 3.62 -9.80 13.78
N LEU A 400 3.16 -10.32 12.69
CA LEU A 400 1.78 -10.74 12.52
C LEU A 400 1.71 -12.25 12.68
N THR A 401 1.48 -12.73 13.88
CA THR A 401 1.26 -14.15 14.16
C THR A 401 -0.12 -14.63 13.69
N ASP A 402 -0.84 -13.75 13.03
CA ASP A 402 -2.20 -13.94 12.59
C ASP A 402 -2.28 -13.82 11.06
N PRO A 403 -2.61 -14.91 10.36
CA PRO A 403 -2.74 -14.91 8.91
C PRO A 403 -3.85 -13.97 8.40
N GLU A 404 -4.80 -13.57 9.24
CA GLU A 404 -5.83 -12.58 8.89
C GLU A 404 -5.28 -11.17 8.78
N ALA A 405 -4.08 -10.92 9.26
CA ALA A 405 -3.49 -9.60 9.25
C ALA A 405 -3.06 -9.10 7.87
N CYS A 406 -3.13 -9.93 6.85
CA CYS A 406 -2.92 -9.57 5.43
C CYS A 406 -1.61 -8.83 5.13
N ALA A 407 -0.54 -9.05 5.91
CA ALA A 407 0.73 -8.38 5.67
C ALA A 407 1.33 -8.78 4.32
N ARG A 408 1.31 -10.08 4.00
CA ARG A 408 1.85 -10.58 2.75
C ARG A 408 1.09 -10.11 1.50
N PRO A 409 -0.24 -10.15 1.43
CA PRO A 409 -0.97 -9.57 0.31
C PRO A 409 -0.71 -8.08 0.13
N CYS A 410 -0.56 -7.34 1.22
CA CYS A 410 -0.20 -5.93 1.18
C CYS A 410 1.21 -5.71 0.61
N TYR A 411 2.21 -6.47 1.09
CA TYR A 411 3.58 -6.40 0.61
C TYR A 411 3.69 -6.78 -0.86
N ARG A 412 3.06 -7.88 -1.26
CA ARG A 412 3.02 -8.32 -2.66
C ARG A 412 2.43 -7.24 -3.56
N TRP A 413 1.26 -6.73 -3.23
CA TRP A 413 0.63 -5.66 -3.97
C TRP A 413 1.51 -4.42 -4.04
N PHE A 414 2.16 -4.05 -2.94
CA PHE A 414 3.08 -2.93 -2.89
C PHE A 414 4.27 -3.12 -3.85
N LYS A 415 4.92 -4.29 -3.82
CA LYS A 415 6.07 -4.60 -4.67
C LYS A 415 5.70 -4.60 -6.16
N GLU A 416 4.61 -5.25 -6.52
CA GLU A 416 4.09 -5.26 -7.89
C GLU A 416 3.73 -3.86 -8.40
N TYR A 417 3.28 -2.98 -7.51
CA TYR A 417 2.91 -1.62 -7.85
C TYR A 417 4.14 -0.72 -8.06
N VAL A 418 5.17 -0.83 -7.23
CA VAL A 418 6.37 0.01 -7.30
C VAL A 418 7.38 -0.46 -8.35
N ASP A 419 7.42 -1.75 -8.65
CA ASP A 419 8.27 -2.35 -9.67
C ASP A 419 7.47 -3.30 -10.57
N PRO A 420 7.02 -2.83 -11.74
CA PRO A 420 6.26 -3.67 -12.69
C PRO A 420 7.05 -4.88 -13.23
N ASN A 421 8.37 -4.92 -13.04
CA ASN A 421 9.20 -6.05 -13.46
C ASN A 421 9.44 -7.04 -12.31
N TRP A 422 9.07 -6.67 -11.08
CA TRP A 422 9.20 -7.56 -9.95
C TRP A 422 8.28 -8.77 -10.12
N GLN A 423 8.85 -9.94 -10.00
CA GLN A 423 8.11 -11.19 -10.04
C GLN A 423 8.11 -11.78 -8.64
N PHE A 424 6.91 -11.97 -8.13
CA PHE A 424 6.73 -12.65 -6.87
C PHE A 424 7.05 -14.15 -7.05
N GLU A 425 8.15 -14.58 -6.48
CA GLU A 425 8.42 -16.01 -6.30
C GLU A 425 7.59 -16.49 -5.11
N ASP A 426 6.38 -16.96 -5.37
CA ASP A 426 5.52 -17.48 -4.32
C ASP A 426 6.05 -18.83 -3.79
N THR A 427 7.02 -18.73 -2.92
CA THR A 427 7.49 -19.91 -2.16
C THR A 427 6.41 -20.44 -1.22
N LEU A 428 5.35 -19.67 -0.95
CA LEU A 428 4.18 -20.12 -0.21
C LEU A 428 3.15 -20.81 -1.11
N ALA A 429 3.10 -20.55 -2.41
CA ALA A 429 2.24 -21.30 -3.32
C ALA A 429 2.52 -22.81 -3.25
N ILE A 430 3.76 -23.19 -2.89
CA ILE A 430 4.14 -24.58 -2.59
C ILE A 430 3.58 -25.03 -1.22
N ARG A 431 3.17 -24.09 -0.35
CA ARG A 431 2.75 -24.36 1.03
C ARG A 431 1.28 -24.01 1.30
N THR A 432 0.61 -23.37 0.38
CA THR A 432 -0.79 -23.00 0.50
C THR A 432 -1.63 -23.68 -0.56
N LEU A 433 -2.91 -23.86 -0.26
CA LEU A 433 -3.86 -24.34 -1.23
C LEU A 433 -4.14 -23.25 -2.25
N SER A 434 -3.93 -23.52 -3.54
CA SER A 434 -4.14 -22.57 -4.62
C SER A 434 -5.58 -22.61 -5.13
N PHE A 435 -6.16 -21.45 -5.39
CA PHE A 435 -7.43 -21.36 -6.12
C PHE A 435 -7.15 -21.21 -7.61
N PRO A 436 -7.74 -22.07 -8.48
CA PRO A 436 -7.44 -22.05 -9.92
C PRO A 436 -7.83 -20.72 -10.56
N GLY A 437 -6.89 -20.14 -11.33
CA GLY A 437 -7.11 -18.87 -12.01
C GLY A 437 -6.99 -17.63 -11.10
N SER A 438 -6.47 -17.78 -9.89
CA SER A 438 -6.30 -16.69 -8.93
C SER A 438 -4.96 -16.77 -8.19
N ASP A 439 -4.43 -15.62 -7.87
CA ASP A 439 -3.27 -15.45 -6.99
C ASP A 439 -3.67 -15.23 -5.52
N ALA A 440 -4.96 -15.33 -5.19
CA ALA A 440 -5.42 -15.15 -3.83
C ALA A 440 -4.82 -16.21 -2.90
N LEU A 441 -4.31 -15.79 -1.77
CA LEU A 441 -3.75 -16.69 -0.77
C LEU A 441 -4.86 -17.38 0.01
N PHE A 442 -4.63 -18.66 0.31
CA PHE A 442 -5.53 -19.44 1.15
C PHE A 442 -5.42 -18.99 2.61
N ASN A 443 -6.55 -18.56 3.18
CA ASN A 443 -6.67 -18.22 4.59
C ASN A 443 -7.50 -19.31 5.31
N PRO A 444 -6.91 -20.11 6.21
CA PRO A 444 -7.67 -21.13 6.95
C PRO A 444 -8.60 -20.55 8.00
N SER A 445 -8.51 -19.25 8.28
CA SER A 445 -9.20 -18.56 9.38
C SER A 445 -10.01 -17.35 8.91
N ILE A 446 -10.76 -17.47 7.80
CA ILE A 446 -11.67 -16.40 7.37
C ILE A 446 -12.75 -16.17 8.44
N TRP A 447 -13.35 -17.24 8.94
CA TRP A 447 -14.22 -17.22 10.10
C TRP A 447 -13.70 -18.19 11.14
N GLU A 448 -13.72 -17.80 12.39
CA GLU A 448 -13.14 -18.53 13.51
C GLU A 448 -11.64 -18.84 13.32
N LYS A 449 -11.06 -19.47 14.31
CA LYS A 449 -9.65 -19.83 14.27
C LYS A 449 -9.48 -21.19 13.61
N GLY A 450 -8.99 -21.19 12.38
CA GLY A 450 -8.64 -22.39 11.62
C GLY A 450 -7.14 -22.61 11.52
N SER A 451 -6.76 -23.74 10.94
CA SER A 451 -5.38 -24.07 10.62
C SER A 451 -5.32 -24.92 9.34
N TYR A 452 -4.23 -24.78 8.58
CA TYR A 452 -3.96 -25.59 7.41
C TYR A 452 -2.52 -26.12 7.45
N ASP A 453 -2.40 -27.41 7.28
CA ASP A 453 -1.10 -28.08 7.13
C ASP A 453 -0.93 -28.53 5.68
N ALA A 454 -0.12 -27.79 4.93
CA ALA A 454 0.13 -28.05 3.51
C ALA A 454 0.79 -29.41 3.26
N SER A 455 1.57 -29.94 4.21
CA SER A 455 2.25 -31.23 4.06
C SER A 455 1.27 -32.40 4.00
N THR A 456 0.18 -32.32 4.78
CA THR A 456 -0.90 -33.31 4.83
C THR A 456 -2.12 -32.89 4.04
N GLY A 457 -2.22 -31.62 3.64
CA GLY A 457 -3.43 -31.02 3.07
C GLY A 457 -4.57 -30.85 4.07
N CYS A 458 -4.29 -30.96 5.37
CA CYS A 458 -5.29 -30.95 6.42
C CYS A 458 -5.74 -29.54 6.76
N LEU A 459 -7.01 -29.24 6.50
CA LEU A 459 -7.69 -28.03 6.92
C LEU A 459 -8.59 -28.33 8.13
N ILE A 460 -8.49 -27.52 9.16
CA ILE A 460 -9.40 -27.47 10.30
C ILE A 460 -9.91 -26.03 10.41
N THR A 461 -11.20 -25.79 10.21
CA THR A 461 -11.77 -24.45 10.13
C THR A 461 -12.28 -23.90 11.47
N GLY A 462 -12.26 -24.68 12.55
CA GLY A 462 -12.97 -24.34 13.79
C GLY A 462 -14.38 -24.98 13.86
N GLN A 463 -15.14 -24.62 14.88
CA GLN A 463 -16.42 -25.29 15.13
C GLN A 463 -17.50 -24.92 14.12
N TYR A 464 -17.55 -23.65 13.70
CA TYR A 464 -18.43 -23.12 12.67
C TYR A 464 -17.62 -22.32 11.65
N GLY A 465 -16.36 -22.70 11.51
CA GLY A 465 -15.36 -21.91 10.83
C GLY A 465 -15.41 -22.03 9.33
N PHE A 466 -14.69 -21.13 8.69
CA PHE A 466 -14.55 -21.05 7.26
C PHE A 466 -13.10 -20.73 6.89
N GLY A 467 -12.53 -21.54 6.02
CA GLY A 467 -11.22 -21.31 5.40
C GLY A 467 -11.34 -21.26 3.89
N GLY A 468 -10.66 -20.34 3.26
CA GLY A 468 -10.81 -20.14 1.82
C GLY A 468 -10.02 -18.96 1.29
N TRP A 469 -10.53 -18.34 0.25
CA TRP A 469 -9.90 -17.24 -0.48
C TRP A 469 -10.82 -16.04 -0.53
N ASN A 470 -10.23 -14.86 -0.36
CA ASN A 470 -10.86 -13.57 -0.60
C ASN A 470 -10.36 -13.02 -1.95
N PHE A 471 -11.29 -12.54 -2.76
CA PHE A 471 -11.04 -11.91 -4.05
C PHE A 471 -11.49 -10.45 -3.98
N PRO A 472 -10.63 -9.51 -3.62
CA PRO A 472 -11.02 -8.12 -3.35
C PRO A 472 -11.76 -7.42 -4.48
N LEU A 473 -11.43 -7.78 -5.71
CA LEU A 473 -12.07 -7.23 -6.92
C LEU A 473 -13.09 -8.18 -7.55
N GLY A 474 -13.40 -9.27 -6.87
CA GLY A 474 -14.16 -10.38 -7.44
C GLY A 474 -13.33 -11.22 -8.42
N ILE A 475 -13.78 -12.45 -8.63
CA ILE A 475 -13.26 -13.33 -9.68
C ILE A 475 -14.42 -13.79 -10.58
N ASP A 476 -14.18 -13.82 -11.88
CA ASP A 476 -15.15 -14.30 -12.85
C ASP A 476 -14.95 -15.80 -13.13
N LEU A 477 -15.90 -16.60 -12.68
CA LEU A 477 -15.96 -18.05 -12.90
C LEU A 477 -17.01 -18.43 -13.96
N SER A 478 -17.66 -17.48 -14.62
CA SER A 478 -18.79 -17.71 -15.54
C SER A 478 -18.43 -18.54 -16.78
N ALA A 479 -17.16 -18.58 -17.14
CA ALA A 479 -16.66 -19.40 -18.25
C ALA A 479 -16.60 -20.92 -17.94
N TRP A 480 -16.80 -21.30 -16.67
CA TRP A 480 -16.63 -22.66 -16.20
C TRP A 480 -17.94 -23.28 -15.73
N LYS A 481 -18.13 -24.57 -16.03
CA LYS A 481 -19.26 -25.34 -15.52
C LYS A 481 -19.03 -25.81 -14.08
N TYR A 482 -17.82 -26.26 -13.78
CA TYR A 482 -17.52 -26.95 -12.52
C TYR A 482 -16.21 -26.45 -11.91
N LEU A 483 -16.22 -26.33 -10.59
CA LEU A 483 -15.03 -26.36 -9.75
C LEU A 483 -14.96 -27.74 -9.09
N VAL A 484 -13.86 -28.42 -9.24
CA VAL A 484 -13.62 -29.75 -8.66
C VAL A 484 -12.59 -29.64 -7.56
N VAL A 485 -12.95 -30.14 -6.37
CA VAL A 485 -12.05 -30.28 -5.23
C VAL A 485 -11.61 -31.74 -5.15
N VAL A 486 -10.32 -31.99 -5.23
CA VAL A 486 -9.73 -33.32 -5.07
C VAL A 486 -9.28 -33.47 -3.63
N MET A 487 -9.74 -34.56 -3.00
CA MET A 487 -9.43 -34.85 -1.61
C MET A 487 -8.28 -35.86 -1.54
N ARG A 488 -7.30 -35.63 -0.68
CA ARG A 488 -6.23 -36.62 -0.41
C ARG A 488 -6.76 -37.88 0.26
N GLN A 489 -7.82 -37.72 1.03
CA GLN A 489 -8.60 -38.80 1.64
C GLN A 489 -10.01 -38.30 1.97
N PRO A 490 -11.00 -39.17 2.02
CA PRO A 490 -12.35 -38.78 2.40
C PRO A 490 -12.36 -38.14 3.78
N ALA A 491 -13.18 -37.10 3.96
CA ALA A 491 -13.34 -36.43 5.24
C ALA A 491 -13.90 -37.39 6.29
N ALA A 492 -13.51 -37.24 7.56
CA ALA A 492 -13.96 -38.06 8.65
C ALA A 492 -15.46 -37.90 8.93
N SER A 493 -16.04 -36.77 8.55
CA SER A 493 -17.44 -36.41 8.74
C SER A 493 -18.00 -35.79 7.46
N SER A 494 -19.34 -35.82 7.33
CA SER A 494 -20.07 -35.11 6.26
C SER A 494 -20.45 -33.67 6.64
N SER A 495 -20.01 -33.17 7.79
CA SER A 495 -20.39 -31.86 8.32
C SER A 495 -19.53 -30.73 7.75
N TRP A 496 -19.40 -30.66 6.45
CA TRP A 496 -18.69 -29.61 5.77
C TRP A 496 -19.26 -29.34 4.37
N SER A 497 -19.02 -28.15 3.83
CA SER A 497 -19.47 -27.74 2.50
C SER A 497 -18.47 -26.79 1.86
N PHE A 498 -18.48 -26.72 0.54
CA PHE A 498 -17.83 -25.64 -0.20
C PHE A 498 -18.83 -24.52 -0.47
N ARG A 499 -18.41 -23.28 -0.29
CA ARG A 499 -19.29 -22.12 -0.39
C ARG A 499 -18.70 -21.07 -1.27
N LEU A 500 -19.58 -20.38 -2.01
CA LEU A 500 -19.27 -19.22 -2.83
C LEU A 500 -20.12 -18.04 -2.36
N PHE A 501 -19.51 -16.85 -2.38
CA PHE A 501 -20.20 -15.62 -2.04
C PHE A 501 -20.07 -14.65 -3.21
N ASP A 502 -21.19 -14.27 -3.79
CA ASP A 502 -21.30 -13.17 -4.71
C ASP A 502 -21.69 -11.87 -3.96
N GLU A 503 -21.78 -10.75 -4.66
CA GLU A 503 -22.13 -9.45 -4.08
C GLU A 503 -23.51 -9.42 -3.39
N ASN A 504 -24.42 -10.34 -3.75
CA ASN A 504 -25.76 -10.44 -3.19
C ASN A 504 -25.84 -11.35 -1.98
N ASN A 505 -24.78 -12.05 -1.66
CA ASN A 505 -24.72 -13.06 -0.60
C ASN A 505 -23.90 -12.70 0.59
N TYR A 506 -23.84 -11.50 0.84
CA TYR A 506 -23.29 -11.00 2.05
C TYR A 506 -23.96 -11.70 3.26
N TRP A 507 -23.18 -12.34 4.13
CA TRP A 507 -23.62 -12.84 5.42
C TRP A 507 -24.55 -14.05 5.49
N THR A 508 -25.78 -13.87 5.04
CA THR A 508 -26.86 -14.85 5.25
C THR A 508 -27.07 -15.76 4.07
N GLY A 509 -26.46 -15.43 2.97
CA GLY A 509 -26.65 -16.14 1.75
C GLY A 509 -25.35 -16.68 1.23
N CYS A 510 -24.85 -17.76 1.80
CA CYS A 510 -23.81 -18.51 1.12
C CYS A 510 -24.46 -19.56 0.24
N TYR A 511 -23.94 -19.67 -0.97
CA TYR A 511 -24.26 -20.77 -1.85
C TYR A 511 -23.38 -21.95 -1.45
N GLN A 512 -23.94 -23.12 -1.34
CA GLN A 512 -23.24 -24.28 -0.80
C GLN A 512 -23.55 -25.53 -1.57
N ASN A 513 -22.61 -26.42 -1.57
CA ASN A 513 -22.78 -27.80 -1.96
C ASN A 513 -22.21 -28.68 -0.84
N ASP A 514 -22.99 -29.59 -0.31
CA ASP A 514 -22.60 -30.49 0.76
C ASP A 514 -22.02 -31.78 0.19
N PHE A 515 -20.74 -32.00 0.37
CA PHE A 515 -20.00 -33.07 -0.26
C PHE A 515 -19.95 -34.38 0.52
N GLY A 516 -20.20 -34.31 1.81
CA GLY A 516 -20.09 -35.49 2.62
C GLY A 516 -18.68 -36.07 2.71
N ARG A 517 -18.53 -37.35 2.41
CA ARG A 517 -17.27 -38.10 2.51
C ARG A 517 -16.65 -38.44 1.14
N ALA A 518 -16.87 -37.65 0.16
CA ALA A 518 -16.38 -37.90 -1.18
C ALA A 518 -14.85 -37.74 -1.28
N GLU A 519 -14.23 -38.46 -2.22
CA GLU A 519 -12.82 -38.26 -2.61
C GLU A 519 -12.68 -37.15 -3.65
N ARG A 520 -13.73 -36.84 -4.35
CA ARG A 520 -13.81 -35.82 -5.38
C ARG A 520 -15.15 -35.10 -5.23
N CYS A 521 -15.07 -33.81 -5.05
CA CYS A 521 -16.22 -32.97 -4.78
C CYS A 521 -16.44 -32.00 -5.93
N VAL A 522 -17.61 -32.05 -6.55
CA VAL A 522 -17.96 -31.24 -7.73
C VAL A 522 -18.87 -30.10 -7.31
N VAL A 523 -18.44 -28.87 -7.58
CA VAL A 523 -19.22 -27.66 -7.35
C VAL A 523 -19.77 -27.21 -8.71
N PRO A 524 -21.08 -27.33 -8.97
CA PRO A 524 -21.69 -26.91 -10.24
C PRO A 524 -21.88 -25.39 -10.21
N LEU A 525 -20.93 -24.64 -10.78
CA LEU A 525 -20.88 -23.19 -10.70
C LEU A 525 -22.12 -22.48 -11.26
N GLN A 526 -22.75 -23.10 -12.27
CA GLN A 526 -23.93 -22.55 -12.93
C GLN A 526 -25.25 -22.96 -12.23
N GLU A 527 -25.17 -23.88 -11.28
CA GLU A 527 -26.35 -24.47 -10.60
C GLU A 527 -26.31 -24.26 -9.08
N MET A 528 -25.48 -23.35 -8.60
CA MET A 528 -25.41 -23.00 -7.19
C MET A 528 -26.53 -22.02 -6.81
N TYR A 529 -27.18 -22.29 -5.71
CA TYR A 529 -28.28 -21.46 -5.22
C TYR A 529 -28.07 -21.09 -3.76
N ARG A 530 -28.54 -19.92 -3.40
CA ARG A 530 -28.57 -19.48 -2.00
C ARG A 530 -29.37 -20.49 -1.17
N ALA A 531 -28.81 -20.93 -0.07
CA ALA A 531 -29.42 -21.93 0.80
C ALA A 531 -30.87 -21.55 1.18
N GLY A 532 -31.83 -22.48 0.91
CA GLY A 532 -33.23 -22.27 1.19
C GLY A 532 -33.98 -21.34 0.24
N THR A 533 -33.39 -20.97 -0.90
CA THR A 533 -34.01 -20.11 -1.92
C THR A 533 -33.77 -20.65 -3.33
N ASN A 534 -34.42 -20.02 -4.33
CA ASN A 534 -34.16 -20.25 -5.74
C ASN A 534 -33.30 -19.13 -6.37
N VAL A 535 -32.61 -18.36 -5.56
CA VAL A 535 -31.73 -17.30 -6.06
C VAL A 535 -30.38 -17.93 -6.42
N ALA A 536 -30.04 -17.89 -7.71
CA ALA A 536 -28.77 -18.41 -8.20
C ALA A 536 -27.59 -17.51 -7.76
N VAL A 537 -26.42 -18.14 -7.60
CA VAL A 537 -25.15 -17.40 -7.46
C VAL A 537 -24.83 -16.73 -8.80
N ASP A 538 -24.25 -15.57 -8.75
CA ASP A 538 -23.64 -14.95 -9.92
C ASP A 538 -22.17 -15.37 -10.05
N PRO A 539 -21.82 -16.34 -10.89
CA PRO A 539 -20.46 -16.84 -11.00
C PRO A 539 -19.49 -15.80 -11.61
N SER A 540 -20.00 -14.72 -12.20
CA SER A 540 -19.15 -13.66 -12.75
C SER A 540 -18.57 -12.72 -11.69
N HIS A 541 -19.11 -12.78 -10.46
CA HIS A 541 -18.70 -11.89 -9.35
C HIS A 541 -18.60 -12.63 -8.03
N ILE A 542 -17.62 -13.53 -7.93
CA ILE A 542 -17.33 -14.24 -6.66
C ILE A 542 -16.27 -13.49 -5.87
N TYR A 543 -16.61 -13.06 -4.68
CA TYR A 543 -15.72 -12.37 -3.75
C TYR A 543 -15.06 -13.29 -2.74
N ILE A 544 -15.70 -14.43 -2.43
CA ILE A 544 -15.16 -15.41 -1.49
C ILE A 544 -15.52 -16.80 -1.97
N ALA A 545 -14.55 -17.69 -1.87
CA ALA A 545 -14.74 -19.12 -2.06
C ALA A 545 -14.03 -19.89 -0.95
N GLY A 546 -14.58 -21.02 -0.50
CA GLY A 546 -13.88 -21.83 0.49
C GLY A 546 -14.73 -22.89 1.17
N PHE A 547 -14.19 -23.42 2.25
CA PHE A 547 -14.66 -24.57 2.99
C PHE A 547 -15.25 -24.12 4.31
N TRP A 548 -16.48 -24.46 4.55
CA TRP A 548 -17.11 -24.34 5.84
C TRP A 548 -17.20 -25.71 6.49
N SER A 549 -16.93 -25.80 7.79
CA SER A 549 -17.20 -27.03 8.54
C SER A 549 -17.87 -26.76 9.86
N TYR A 550 -18.53 -27.84 10.36
CA TYR A 550 -19.13 -27.90 11.66
C TYR A 550 -18.36 -28.90 12.53
N GLY A 551 -18.04 -28.51 13.77
CA GLY A 551 -17.46 -29.42 14.73
C GLY A 551 -15.99 -29.75 14.55
N ASN A 552 -15.18 -28.83 14.03
CA ASN A 552 -13.74 -29.04 13.80
C ASN A 552 -13.40 -30.26 12.90
N THR A 553 -14.22 -30.52 11.90
CA THR A 553 -14.02 -31.63 10.98
C THR A 553 -12.75 -31.45 10.18
N PRO A 554 -11.75 -32.35 10.26
CA PRO A 554 -10.59 -32.29 9.39
C PRO A 554 -10.98 -32.56 7.93
N ILE A 555 -10.56 -31.69 7.03
CA ILE A 555 -10.76 -31.80 5.59
C ILE A 555 -9.38 -31.92 4.96
N TYR A 556 -9.14 -32.98 4.20
CA TYR A 556 -7.84 -33.25 3.58
C TYR A 556 -7.91 -32.97 2.08
N ILE A 557 -7.38 -31.82 1.68
CA ILE A 557 -7.48 -31.30 0.33
C ILE A 557 -6.16 -31.55 -0.39
N ASP A 558 -6.24 -32.05 -1.62
CA ASP A 558 -5.08 -32.18 -2.49
C ASP A 558 -4.92 -30.93 -3.35
N HIS A 559 -5.89 -30.67 -4.23
CA HIS A 559 -5.89 -29.50 -5.09
C HIS A 559 -7.32 -29.20 -5.59
N LEU A 560 -7.46 -28.08 -6.30
CA LEU A 560 -8.69 -27.69 -6.96
C LEU A 560 -8.40 -27.40 -8.43
N TYR A 561 -9.37 -27.66 -9.29
CA TYR A 561 -9.32 -27.23 -10.68
C TYR A 561 -10.69 -26.83 -11.21
N LEU A 562 -10.69 -26.02 -12.29
CA LEU A 562 -11.88 -25.63 -13.03
C LEU A 562 -11.97 -26.49 -14.30
N THR A 563 -13.17 -26.93 -14.65
CA THR A 563 -13.39 -27.76 -15.83
C THR A 563 -14.75 -27.52 -16.49
N ASN A 564 -14.80 -27.73 -17.80
CA ASN A 564 -16.04 -27.79 -18.58
C ASN A 564 -16.39 -29.22 -19.00
N ASN A 565 -15.60 -30.19 -18.60
CA ASN A 565 -15.80 -31.60 -18.94
C ASN A 565 -16.97 -32.18 -18.16
N ASP A 566 -17.92 -32.79 -18.86
CA ASP A 566 -19.12 -33.35 -18.23
C ASP A 566 -18.84 -34.63 -17.42
N ASP A 567 -17.67 -35.22 -17.59
CA ASP A 567 -17.14 -36.32 -16.74
C ASP A 567 -16.33 -35.82 -15.54
N TYR A 568 -16.27 -34.50 -15.37
CA TYR A 568 -15.51 -33.82 -14.33
C TYR A 568 -14.01 -34.12 -14.35
N SER A 569 -13.46 -34.56 -15.48
CA SER A 569 -12.03 -34.77 -15.60
C SER A 569 -11.28 -33.42 -15.56
N GLU A 570 -10.09 -33.48 -14.98
CA GLU A 570 -9.16 -32.35 -15.06
C GLU A 570 -8.85 -32.08 -16.53
N PRO A 571 -8.85 -30.82 -16.99
CA PRO A 571 -8.48 -30.51 -18.36
C PRO A 571 -7.08 -31.09 -18.65
N GLU A 572 -6.97 -31.92 -19.69
CA GLU A 572 -5.67 -32.44 -20.10
C GLU A 572 -4.75 -31.26 -20.40
N GLY A 573 -3.69 -31.17 -19.59
CA GLY A 573 -2.54 -30.32 -19.80
C GLY A 573 -2.87 -28.94 -20.41
N LEU A 574 -2.97 -27.91 -19.59
CA LEU A 574 -2.34 -26.67 -20.01
C LEU A 574 -0.85 -27.02 -20.15
N GLU A 575 -0.47 -27.59 -21.31
CA GLU A 575 0.91 -27.43 -21.77
C GLU A 575 1.21 -25.96 -21.53
N THR A 576 2.21 -25.68 -20.77
CA THR A 576 2.85 -24.37 -20.75
C THR A 576 3.04 -24.04 -22.21
N ILE A 577 2.07 -23.31 -22.79
CA ILE A 577 2.25 -22.77 -24.13
C ILE A 577 3.49 -21.93 -23.94
N ASN A 578 4.61 -22.47 -24.40
CA ASN A 578 5.82 -21.71 -24.60
C ASN A 578 5.38 -20.50 -25.40
N ALA A 579 5.18 -19.40 -24.69
CA ALA A 579 4.64 -18.20 -25.26
C ALA A 579 5.56 -17.84 -26.40
N ASP A 580 5.03 -17.88 -27.61
CA ASP A 580 5.73 -17.34 -28.77
C ASP A 580 6.30 -15.97 -28.38
N PRO A 581 7.61 -15.76 -28.58
CA PRO A 581 8.28 -14.58 -28.02
C PRO A 581 7.85 -13.25 -28.61
N ILE A 582 6.86 -13.20 -29.49
CA ILE A 582 6.46 -11.96 -30.18
C ILE A 582 4.93 -11.89 -30.30
N ALA A 583 4.24 -11.69 -29.18
CA ALA A 583 2.94 -11.04 -29.24
C ALA A 583 3.15 -9.54 -28.98
N GLU A 584 2.85 -8.69 -29.94
CA GLU A 584 2.91 -7.25 -29.76
C GLU A 584 2.12 -6.83 -28.52
N PRO A 585 2.65 -5.91 -27.69
CA PRO A 585 1.97 -5.50 -26.48
C PRO A 585 0.63 -4.86 -26.83
N ARG A 586 -0.46 -5.35 -26.24
CA ARG A 586 -1.78 -4.74 -26.40
C ARG A 586 -1.86 -3.50 -25.51
N TYR A 587 -2.29 -2.40 -26.09
CA TYR A 587 -2.52 -1.15 -25.40
C TYR A 587 -4.02 -0.90 -25.25
N TYR A 588 -4.40 -0.25 -24.16
CA TYR A 588 -5.77 0.14 -23.87
C TYR A 588 -5.82 1.61 -23.52
N THR A 589 -6.91 2.29 -23.84
CA THR A 589 -7.18 3.64 -23.30
C THR A 589 -7.35 3.55 -21.79
N LEU A 590 -7.29 4.69 -21.10
CA LEU A 590 -7.57 4.76 -19.66
C LEU A 590 -8.99 4.28 -19.30
N GLN A 591 -9.90 4.24 -20.28
CA GLN A 591 -11.26 3.72 -20.14
C GLN A 591 -11.38 2.21 -20.47
N GLY A 592 -10.24 1.54 -20.72
CA GLY A 592 -10.18 0.09 -20.97
C GLY A 592 -10.49 -0.32 -22.42
N PHE A 593 -10.62 0.59 -23.38
CA PHE A 593 -10.83 0.24 -24.79
C PHE A 593 -9.49 -0.15 -25.44
N PRO A 594 -9.45 -1.25 -26.21
CA PRO A 594 -8.24 -1.68 -26.89
C PRO A 594 -7.80 -0.65 -27.94
N VAL A 595 -6.47 -0.43 -28.01
CA VAL A 595 -5.85 0.49 -28.97
C VAL A 595 -4.89 -0.29 -29.85
N GLU A 596 -5.19 -0.40 -31.13
CA GLU A 596 -4.34 -1.13 -32.08
C GLU A 596 -3.07 -0.35 -32.44
N HIS A 597 -3.13 0.97 -32.45
CA HIS A 597 -2.02 1.84 -32.82
C HIS A 597 -1.89 3.01 -31.82
N PRO A 598 -1.14 2.83 -30.70
CA PRO A 598 -0.93 3.90 -29.75
C PRO A 598 -0.12 5.03 -30.39
N GLN A 599 -0.61 6.27 -30.28
CA GLN A 599 0.07 7.44 -30.82
C GLN A 599 1.14 7.94 -29.86
N ALA A 600 2.26 8.45 -30.40
CA ALA A 600 3.31 9.05 -29.59
C ALA A 600 2.77 10.23 -28.78
N GLY A 601 3.00 10.23 -27.48
CA GLY A 601 2.49 11.23 -26.54
C GLY A 601 1.12 10.92 -25.92
N GLY A 602 0.49 9.81 -26.29
CA GLY A 602 -0.75 9.31 -25.65
C GLY A 602 -0.44 8.45 -24.42
N ILE A 603 -1.28 8.55 -23.39
CA ILE A 603 -1.20 7.68 -22.20
C ILE A 603 -2.08 6.45 -22.44
N TYR A 604 -1.49 5.28 -22.32
CA TYR A 604 -2.16 4.00 -22.54
C TYR A 604 -1.80 3.02 -21.43
N ILE A 605 -2.76 2.16 -21.07
CA ILE A 605 -2.49 1.01 -20.22
C ILE A 605 -1.85 -0.06 -21.10
N LYS A 606 -0.60 -0.39 -20.86
CA LYS A 606 0.06 -1.53 -21.48
C LYS A 606 -0.31 -2.77 -20.69
N ALA A 607 -1.09 -3.68 -21.27
CA ALA A 607 -1.30 -4.97 -20.65
C ALA A 607 0.03 -5.73 -20.63
N SER A 608 0.70 -5.72 -19.49
CA SER A 608 1.71 -6.72 -19.16
C SER A 608 0.94 -8.02 -19.01
N ARG A 609 1.35 -9.05 -19.75
CA ARG A 609 0.76 -10.38 -19.78
C ARG A 609 -0.02 -10.76 -18.52
N ARG A 610 -1.35 -10.71 -18.57
CA ARG A 610 -2.16 -11.74 -17.93
C ARG A 610 -2.41 -12.80 -18.99
N THR A 611 -2.01 -14.01 -18.71
CA THR A 611 -2.38 -15.19 -19.47
C THR A 611 -3.90 -15.24 -19.51
N THR A 612 -4.49 -14.84 -20.61
CA THR A 612 -5.90 -15.15 -20.87
C THR A 612 -5.92 -16.63 -21.19
N VAL A 613 -6.36 -17.42 -20.25
CA VAL A 613 -6.78 -18.79 -20.51
C VAL A 613 -7.95 -18.65 -21.49
N LYS A 614 -7.75 -19.16 -22.73
CA LYS A 614 -8.83 -19.32 -23.69
C LYS A 614 -9.65 -20.52 -23.32
#